data_3a3cc9345c5790ab06074df55ea35eea
#
_entry.id   3a3cc9345c5790ab06074df55ea35eea
#
_cell.length_a   1.000
_cell.length_b   1.000
_cell.length_c   1.000
_cell.angle_alpha   90.00
_cell.angle_beta   90.00
_cell.angle_gamma   90.00
#
_symmetry.space_group_name_H-M   'P 1'
#
loop_
_entity.id
_entity.type
_entity.pdbx_description
1 polymer ?
#
loop_
_entity_poly.entity_id
_entity_poly.type
_entity_poly.pdbx_seq_one_letter_code
_entity_poly.pdbx_strand_id
1 'polypeptide(L)'
;MERICEPELMDEPLQARAYAEADFSGSDQAFTARILELMACVPGANPSDALRILDLGCGPGNISFRLAAALPQARLLGLDGAKAMLALAEQNRQREIEQWPHLHFQLARLPLPPHDLAALEALPAGFRPPYAVIISNSLLHHLHDPAVLWQTVHQLAAPAALVVVRDLRRPPHPQALQELVERHASAAPAVLRRDFANSLAAAFSPQEVEAQLVAAGLSGFRVESVDDRYLEVSGQRPLWQS
;
A
#
# COMPACT_ATOMS: atom_id res chain seq x y z
N MET A 1 23.98 0.64 1.90
CA MET A 1 24.01 0.07 3.28
C MET A 1 23.23 -1.23 3.30
N GLU A 2 23.51 -2.14 4.26
CA GLU A 2 22.69 -3.34 4.46
C GLU A 2 21.27 -2.98 4.93
N ARG A 3 20.31 -3.83 4.57
CA ARG A 3 18.94 -3.73 5.03
C ARG A 3 18.84 -4.16 6.50
N ILE A 4 18.15 -3.38 7.30
CA ILE A 4 17.88 -3.70 8.71
C ILE A 4 16.36 -3.79 8.85
N CYS A 5 15.86 -5.03 9.03
CA CYS A 5 14.42 -5.24 9.19
C CYS A 5 13.88 -4.57 10.45
N GLU A 6 12.66 -4.06 10.36
CA GLU A 6 11.89 -3.55 11.49
C GLU A 6 10.70 -4.49 11.80
N PRO A 7 9.96 -4.29 12.91
CA PRO A 7 8.75 -5.06 13.17
C PRO A 7 7.74 -4.96 12.03
N GLU A 8 7.16 -6.10 11.62
CA GLU A 8 6.21 -6.14 10.48
C GLU A 8 4.90 -5.41 10.74
N LEU A 9 4.50 -5.23 12.00
CA LEU A 9 3.23 -4.61 12.36
C LEU A 9 3.42 -3.37 13.23
N MET A 10 2.75 -2.28 12.86
CA MET A 10 2.60 -1.08 13.68
C MET A 10 1.34 -1.19 14.55
N ASP A 11 1.33 -2.16 15.48
CA ASP A 11 0.13 -2.51 16.28
C ASP A 11 0.11 -1.87 17.69
N GLU A 12 1.13 -1.07 18.03
CA GLU A 12 1.11 -0.29 19.26
C GLU A 12 0.15 0.92 19.14
N PRO A 13 -0.85 1.06 20.04
CA PRO A 13 -1.87 2.11 19.91
C PRO A 13 -1.31 3.53 19.89
N LEU A 14 -0.25 3.81 20.65
CA LEU A 14 0.39 5.13 20.68
C LEU A 14 1.12 5.42 19.36
N GLN A 15 1.82 4.44 18.81
CA GLN A 15 2.51 4.54 17.53
C GLN A 15 1.49 4.72 16.39
N ALA A 16 0.44 3.90 16.34
CA ALA A 16 -0.61 3.99 15.35
C ALA A 16 -1.30 5.36 15.37
N ARG A 17 -1.58 5.90 16.59
CA ARG A 17 -2.16 7.24 16.73
C ARG A 17 -1.21 8.32 16.25
N ALA A 18 0.07 8.29 16.66
CA ALA A 18 1.07 9.26 16.22
C ALA A 18 1.23 9.27 14.69
N TYR A 19 1.20 8.09 14.07
CA TYR A 19 1.22 7.95 12.62
C TYR A 19 -0.04 8.54 11.96
N ALA A 20 -1.23 8.25 12.49
CA ALA A 20 -2.50 8.76 11.96
C ALA A 20 -2.67 10.29 12.11
N GLU A 21 -2.04 10.88 13.13
CA GLU A 21 -2.04 12.34 13.38
C GLU A 21 -0.95 13.08 12.60
N ALA A 22 0.02 12.36 12.02
CA ALA A 22 1.07 12.97 11.21
C ALA A 22 0.52 13.49 9.88
N ASP A 23 1.06 14.62 9.41
CA ASP A 23 0.67 15.19 8.12
C ASP A 23 1.43 14.53 6.96
N PHE A 24 0.78 13.56 6.34
CA PHE A 24 1.21 12.93 5.09
C PHE A 24 0.45 13.46 3.87
N SER A 25 -0.36 14.52 4.02
CA SER A 25 -1.32 14.98 3.00
C SER A 25 -0.68 15.20 1.63
N GLY A 26 0.51 15.80 1.58
CA GLY A 26 1.22 16.05 0.32
C GLY A 26 1.63 14.79 -0.42
N SER A 27 2.25 13.83 0.29
CA SER A 27 2.67 12.54 -0.30
C SER A 27 1.46 11.66 -0.67
N ASP A 28 0.45 11.64 0.18
CA ASP A 28 -0.78 10.87 -0.04
C ASP A 28 -1.56 11.39 -1.26
N GLN A 29 -1.67 12.72 -1.39
CA GLN A 29 -2.30 13.35 -2.54
C GLN A 29 -1.54 13.07 -3.84
N ALA A 30 -0.21 13.17 -3.81
CA ALA A 30 0.64 12.86 -4.95
C ALA A 30 0.50 11.39 -5.39
N PHE A 31 0.45 10.45 -4.43
CA PHE A 31 0.26 9.04 -4.75
C PHE A 31 -1.14 8.76 -5.29
N THR A 32 -2.18 9.33 -4.67
CA THR A 32 -3.56 9.21 -5.16
C THR A 32 -3.68 9.74 -6.60
N ALA A 33 -3.12 10.91 -6.90
CA ALA A 33 -3.13 11.49 -8.24
C ALA A 33 -2.42 10.57 -9.25
N ARG A 34 -1.28 9.97 -8.85
CA ARG A 34 -0.54 9.02 -9.69
C ARG A 34 -1.34 7.75 -9.99
N ILE A 35 -2.03 7.20 -9.01
CA ILE A 35 -2.91 6.04 -9.23
C ILE A 35 -4.00 6.37 -10.25
N LEU A 36 -4.68 7.52 -10.09
CA LEU A 36 -5.74 7.95 -11.01
C LEU A 36 -5.20 8.19 -12.44
N GLU A 37 -4.02 8.77 -12.58
CA GLU A 37 -3.33 8.93 -13.87
C GLU A 37 -3.06 7.57 -14.53
N LEU A 38 -2.50 6.61 -13.80
CA LEU A 38 -2.21 5.28 -14.30
C LEU A 38 -3.49 4.53 -14.70
N MET A 39 -4.55 4.65 -13.89
CA MET A 39 -5.86 4.06 -14.19
C MET A 39 -6.45 4.62 -15.50
N ALA A 40 -6.28 5.91 -15.78
CA ALA A 40 -6.75 6.51 -17.03
C ALA A 40 -6.02 5.98 -18.27
N CYS A 41 -4.81 5.44 -18.10
CA CYS A 41 -4.02 4.84 -19.18
C CYS A 41 -4.34 3.36 -19.44
N VAL A 42 -5.11 2.69 -18.57
CA VAL A 42 -5.44 1.26 -18.71
C VAL A 42 -6.69 1.10 -19.57
N PRO A 43 -6.61 0.42 -20.73
CA PRO A 43 -7.79 0.13 -21.55
C PRO A 43 -8.80 -0.71 -20.75
N GLY A 44 -10.05 -0.27 -20.68
CA GLY A 44 -11.14 -0.98 -19.97
C GLY A 44 -11.23 -0.69 -18.47
N ALA A 45 -10.33 0.08 -17.87
CA ALA A 45 -10.50 0.65 -16.54
C ALA A 45 -11.37 1.92 -16.65
N ASN A 46 -12.61 1.76 -17.12
CA ASN A 46 -13.53 2.89 -17.20
C ASN A 46 -13.98 3.28 -15.78
N PRO A 47 -13.75 4.52 -15.33
CA PRO A 47 -14.21 4.98 -14.02
C PRO A 47 -15.73 4.85 -13.81
N SER A 48 -16.50 4.67 -14.89
CA SER A 48 -17.94 4.42 -14.82
C SER A 48 -18.33 2.99 -14.43
N ASP A 49 -17.40 2.03 -14.53
CA ASP A 49 -17.66 0.68 -14.09
C ASP A 49 -17.35 0.55 -12.59
N ALA A 50 -18.13 -0.28 -11.89
CA ALA A 50 -17.92 -0.53 -10.47
C ALA A 50 -16.60 -1.31 -10.23
N LEU A 51 -15.47 -0.62 -10.42
CA LEU A 51 -14.14 -1.18 -10.23
C LEU A 51 -13.96 -1.67 -8.79
N ARG A 52 -13.35 -2.84 -8.64
CA ARG A 52 -12.92 -3.35 -7.35
C ARG A 52 -11.46 -3.02 -7.14
N ILE A 53 -11.20 -2.24 -6.10
CA ILE A 53 -9.86 -1.77 -5.73
C ILE A 53 -9.47 -2.39 -4.40
N LEU A 54 -8.24 -2.86 -4.29
CA LEU A 54 -7.64 -3.39 -3.08
C LEU A 54 -6.48 -2.50 -2.65
N ASP A 55 -6.49 -2.07 -1.39
CA ASP A 55 -5.40 -1.34 -0.74
C ASP A 55 -4.73 -2.26 0.29
N LEU A 56 -3.52 -2.74 -0.02
CA LEU A 56 -2.73 -3.64 0.83
C LEU A 56 -1.86 -2.83 1.80
N GLY A 57 -2.04 -3.06 3.10
CA GLY A 57 -1.40 -2.27 4.14
C GLY A 57 -2.03 -0.88 4.22
N CYS A 58 -3.37 -0.82 4.26
CA CYS A 58 -4.10 0.45 4.18
C CYS A 58 -3.88 1.38 5.39
N GLY A 59 -3.33 0.87 6.50
CA GLY A 59 -3.13 1.64 7.71
C GLY A 59 -4.41 2.29 8.23
N PRO A 60 -4.39 3.58 8.61
CA PRO A 60 -5.57 4.32 9.05
C PRO A 60 -6.49 4.75 7.89
N GLY A 61 -6.23 4.28 6.66
CA GLY A 61 -7.08 4.48 5.49
C GLY A 61 -6.78 5.74 4.67
N ASN A 62 -5.65 6.39 4.85
CA ASN A 62 -5.35 7.68 4.21
C ASN A 62 -5.52 7.66 2.68
N ILE A 63 -4.94 6.67 2.01
CA ILE A 63 -5.06 6.51 0.54
C ILE A 63 -6.46 6.00 0.18
N SER A 64 -6.98 5.03 0.96
CA SER A 64 -8.31 4.46 0.76
C SER A 64 -9.41 5.53 0.74
N PHE A 65 -9.44 6.45 1.70
CA PHE A 65 -10.44 7.54 1.74
C PHE A 65 -10.30 8.50 0.55
N ARG A 66 -9.07 8.86 0.16
CA ARG A 66 -8.83 9.75 -0.98
C ARG A 66 -9.29 9.13 -2.29
N LEU A 67 -9.03 7.84 -2.49
CA LEU A 67 -9.51 7.12 -3.67
C LEU A 67 -11.03 6.93 -3.65
N ALA A 68 -11.62 6.62 -2.49
CA ALA A 68 -13.06 6.51 -2.36
C ALA A 68 -13.77 7.84 -2.70
N ALA A 69 -13.21 8.98 -2.27
CA ALA A 69 -13.71 10.30 -2.63
C ALA A 69 -13.59 10.60 -4.13
N ALA A 70 -12.46 10.20 -4.75
CA ALA A 70 -12.22 10.44 -6.18
C ALA A 70 -13.01 9.49 -7.09
N LEU A 71 -13.38 8.29 -6.60
CA LEU A 71 -14.01 7.21 -7.37
C LEU A 71 -15.27 6.69 -6.67
N PRO A 72 -16.33 7.48 -6.57
CA PRO A 72 -17.52 7.13 -5.79
C PRO A 72 -18.29 5.90 -6.32
N GLN A 73 -18.00 5.46 -7.55
CA GLN A 73 -18.58 4.25 -8.14
C GLN A 73 -17.73 2.99 -7.89
N ALA A 74 -16.45 3.14 -7.52
CA ALA A 74 -15.59 2.00 -7.21
C ALA A 74 -15.99 1.33 -5.89
N ARG A 75 -15.63 0.06 -5.72
CA ARG A 75 -15.70 -0.67 -4.46
C ARG A 75 -14.28 -0.85 -3.96
N LEU A 76 -13.96 -0.26 -2.83
CA LEU A 76 -12.62 -0.23 -2.28
C LEU A 76 -12.56 -1.04 -0.98
N LEU A 77 -11.65 -2.01 -0.96
CA LEU A 77 -11.31 -2.79 0.23
C LEU A 77 -9.90 -2.40 0.71
N GLY A 78 -9.78 -1.96 1.96
CA GLY A 78 -8.50 -1.82 2.65
C GLY A 78 -8.22 -3.05 3.50
N LEU A 79 -7.03 -3.65 3.33
CA LEU A 79 -6.52 -4.72 4.18
C LEU A 79 -5.34 -4.22 5.01
N ASP A 80 -5.33 -4.55 6.30
CA ASP A 80 -4.17 -4.31 7.15
C ASP A 80 -4.04 -5.41 8.21
N GLY A 81 -2.80 -5.72 8.61
CA GLY A 81 -2.50 -6.69 9.65
C GLY A 81 -2.52 -6.10 11.07
N ALA A 82 -2.42 -4.77 11.21
CA ALA A 82 -2.38 -4.07 12.49
C ALA A 82 -3.80 -3.67 12.94
N LYS A 83 -4.28 -4.28 14.01
CA LYS A 83 -5.61 -3.99 14.58
C LYS A 83 -5.75 -2.53 15.00
N ALA A 84 -4.67 -1.94 15.56
CA ALA A 84 -4.68 -0.55 15.99
C ALA A 84 -4.87 0.41 14.81
N MET A 85 -4.24 0.16 13.67
CA MET A 85 -4.41 0.93 12.44
C MET A 85 -5.84 0.83 11.89
N LEU A 86 -6.35 -0.40 11.78
CA LEU A 86 -7.72 -0.61 11.28
C LEU A 86 -8.80 -0.04 12.20
N ALA A 87 -8.57 -0.03 13.51
CA ALA A 87 -9.49 0.62 14.44
C ALA A 87 -9.62 2.12 14.16
N LEU A 88 -8.53 2.79 13.78
CA LEU A 88 -8.54 4.19 13.36
C LEU A 88 -9.23 4.38 12.01
N ALA A 89 -8.94 3.52 11.02
CA ALA A 89 -9.60 3.54 9.72
C ALA A 89 -11.12 3.39 9.87
N GLU A 90 -11.56 2.41 10.64
CA GLU A 90 -12.99 2.17 10.88
C GLU A 90 -13.64 3.29 11.69
N GLN A 91 -12.95 3.86 12.70
CA GLN A 91 -13.44 5.04 13.41
C GLN A 91 -13.66 6.23 12.48
N ASN A 92 -12.73 6.48 11.55
CA ASN A 92 -12.86 7.55 10.57
C ASN A 92 -14.03 7.27 9.62
N ARG A 93 -14.17 6.02 9.15
CA ARG A 93 -15.29 5.63 8.28
C ARG A 93 -16.64 5.79 8.96
N GLN A 94 -16.76 5.43 10.24
CA GLN A 94 -18.01 5.51 11.02
C GLN A 94 -18.46 6.96 11.29
N ARG A 95 -17.54 7.92 11.34
CA ARG A 95 -17.90 9.34 11.54
C ARG A 95 -18.74 9.90 10.38
N GLU A 96 -18.55 9.36 9.17
CA GLU A 96 -19.19 9.79 7.93
C GLU A 96 -19.65 8.57 7.10
N ILE A 97 -20.30 7.62 7.76
CA ILE A 97 -20.61 6.31 7.16
C ILE A 97 -21.50 6.41 5.90
N GLU A 98 -22.36 7.40 5.83
CA GLU A 98 -23.21 7.66 4.66
C GLU A 98 -22.39 8.10 3.44
N GLN A 99 -21.23 8.72 3.66
CA GLN A 99 -20.32 9.14 2.60
C GLN A 99 -19.51 7.94 2.04
N TRP A 100 -19.30 6.89 2.84
CA TRP A 100 -18.38 5.79 2.52
C TRP A 100 -19.06 4.40 2.37
N PRO A 101 -20.24 4.26 1.74
CA PRO A 101 -20.91 2.97 1.60
C PRO A 101 -20.18 2.01 0.67
N HIS A 102 -19.22 2.52 -0.11
CA HIS A 102 -18.39 1.79 -1.08
C HIS A 102 -16.94 1.53 -0.61
N LEU A 103 -16.66 1.86 0.67
CA LEU A 103 -15.38 1.60 1.31
C LEU A 103 -15.55 0.60 2.47
N HIS A 104 -14.71 -0.42 2.50
CA HIS A 104 -14.68 -1.43 3.54
C HIS A 104 -13.26 -1.69 4.03
N PHE A 105 -13.09 -2.02 5.31
CA PHE A 105 -11.81 -2.40 5.90
C PHE A 105 -11.89 -3.79 6.50
N GLN A 106 -10.84 -4.60 6.32
CA GLN A 106 -10.77 -5.97 6.80
C GLN A 106 -9.40 -6.27 7.40
N LEU A 107 -9.40 -6.88 8.59
CA LEU A 107 -8.17 -7.38 9.20
C LEU A 107 -7.66 -8.60 8.40
N ALA A 108 -6.46 -8.51 7.90
CA ALA A 108 -5.77 -9.62 7.24
C ALA A 108 -4.26 -9.39 7.27
N ARG A 109 -3.50 -10.44 7.58
CA ARG A 109 -2.04 -10.41 7.61
C ARG A 109 -1.46 -11.21 6.46
N LEU A 110 -0.41 -10.66 5.82
CA LEU A 110 0.32 -11.36 4.77
C LEU A 110 1.38 -12.32 5.37
N PRO A 111 1.57 -13.51 4.75
CA PRO A 111 0.76 -14.08 3.67
C PRO A 111 -0.65 -14.39 4.14
N LEU A 112 -1.64 -14.30 3.24
CA LEU A 112 -3.04 -14.58 3.57
C LEU A 112 -3.24 -16.06 3.88
N PRO A 113 -3.61 -16.43 5.12
CA PRO A 113 -3.92 -17.81 5.43
C PRO A 113 -5.28 -18.21 4.82
N PRO A 114 -5.57 -19.51 4.69
CA PRO A 114 -6.81 -20.01 4.07
C PRO A 114 -8.10 -19.43 4.67
N HIS A 115 -8.13 -19.16 5.98
CA HIS A 115 -9.29 -18.58 6.63
C HIS A 115 -9.51 -17.10 6.28
N ASP A 116 -8.44 -16.32 6.05
CA ASP A 116 -8.55 -14.95 5.59
C ASP A 116 -9.02 -14.89 4.14
N LEU A 117 -8.54 -15.81 3.29
CA LEU A 117 -9.04 -15.93 1.92
C LEU A 117 -10.53 -16.28 1.90
N ALA A 118 -10.97 -17.23 2.72
CA ALA A 118 -12.37 -17.57 2.86
C ALA A 118 -13.20 -16.37 3.38
N ALA A 119 -12.64 -15.56 4.28
CA ALA A 119 -13.29 -14.35 4.75
C ALA A 119 -13.44 -13.30 3.63
N LEU A 120 -12.44 -13.13 2.76
CA LEU A 120 -12.54 -12.25 1.58
C LEU A 120 -13.62 -12.73 0.60
N GLU A 121 -13.73 -14.02 0.36
CA GLU A 121 -14.79 -14.60 -0.48
C GLU A 121 -16.19 -14.47 0.14
N ALA A 122 -16.30 -14.33 1.45
CA ALA A 122 -17.55 -14.13 2.16
C ALA A 122 -18.02 -12.67 2.19
N LEU A 123 -17.19 -11.71 1.80
CA LEU A 123 -17.55 -10.29 1.72
C LEU A 123 -18.74 -10.06 0.77
N PRO A 124 -19.45 -8.92 0.85
CA PRO A 124 -20.42 -8.52 -0.17
C PRO A 124 -19.79 -8.53 -1.57
N ALA A 125 -20.54 -8.92 -2.59
CA ALA A 125 -20.04 -9.23 -3.94
C ALA A 125 -19.12 -8.12 -4.54
N GLY A 126 -19.41 -6.85 -4.24
CA GLY A 126 -18.59 -5.73 -4.72
C GLY A 126 -17.20 -5.62 -4.10
N PHE A 127 -16.93 -6.34 -3.00
CA PHE A 127 -15.66 -6.28 -2.27
C PHE A 127 -14.84 -7.57 -2.37
N ARG A 128 -15.34 -8.58 -3.08
CA ARG A 128 -14.65 -9.87 -3.26
C ARG A 128 -13.56 -9.79 -4.33
N PRO A 129 -12.51 -10.64 -4.24
CA PRO A 129 -11.59 -10.82 -5.36
C PRO A 129 -12.32 -11.36 -6.62
N PRO A 130 -11.72 -11.25 -7.81
CA PRO A 130 -10.46 -10.60 -8.07
C PRO A 130 -10.60 -9.08 -8.21
N TYR A 131 -9.50 -8.33 -7.95
CA TYR A 131 -9.49 -6.87 -8.00
C TYR A 131 -8.88 -6.36 -9.31
N ALA A 132 -9.51 -5.34 -9.89
CA ALA A 132 -9.05 -4.69 -11.11
C ALA A 132 -7.87 -3.74 -10.86
N VAL A 133 -7.75 -3.22 -9.64
CA VAL A 133 -6.64 -2.37 -9.20
C VAL A 133 -6.17 -2.86 -7.84
N ILE A 134 -4.87 -3.05 -7.67
CA ILE A 134 -4.25 -3.32 -6.38
C ILE A 134 -3.23 -2.23 -6.11
N ILE A 135 -3.34 -1.60 -4.97
CA ILE A 135 -2.40 -0.59 -4.51
C ILE A 135 -1.78 -0.99 -3.18
N SER A 136 -0.61 -0.43 -2.91
CA SER A 136 0.03 -0.50 -1.60
C SER A 136 0.90 0.73 -1.40
N ASN A 137 0.88 1.30 -0.21
CA ASN A 137 1.72 2.43 0.15
C ASN A 137 2.41 2.17 1.49
N SER A 138 3.75 2.19 1.49
CA SER A 138 4.56 2.04 2.71
C SER A 138 4.31 0.72 3.47
N LEU A 139 4.17 -0.40 2.75
CA LEU A 139 4.01 -1.74 3.31
C LEU A 139 5.23 -2.64 3.05
N LEU A 140 5.82 -2.55 1.84
CA LEU A 140 6.83 -3.52 1.38
C LEU A 140 8.05 -3.57 2.30
N HIS A 141 8.49 -2.43 2.83
CA HIS A 141 9.64 -2.37 3.74
C HIS A 141 9.40 -3.05 5.10
N HIS A 142 8.16 -3.18 5.55
CA HIS A 142 7.81 -3.92 6.76
C HIS A 142 7.92 -5.44 6.58
N LEU A 143 7.76 -5.95 5.37
CA LEU A 143 7.74 -7.39 5.11
C LEU A 143 9.16 -7.98 5.20
N HIS A 144 9.37 -8.94 6.10
CA HIS A 144 10.63 -9.67 6.23
C HIS A 144 10.89 -10.51 4.98
N ASP A 145 9.85 -11.18 4.48
CA ASP A 145 9.82 -11.84 3.17
C ASP A 145 8.96 -11.03 2.19
N PRO A 146 9.56 -10.26 1.27
CA PRO A 146 8.82 -9.45 0.31
C PRO A 146 8.03 -10.29 -0.71
N ALA A 147 8.35 -11.57 -0.90
CA ALA A 147 7.65 -12.45 -1.82
C ALA A 147 6.17 -12.59 -1.47
N VAL A 148 5.80 -12.42 -0.19
CA VAL A 148 4.39 -12.53 0.25
C VAL A 148 3.50 -11.42 -0.34
N LEU A 149 4.05 -10.23 -0.61
CA LEU A 149 3.31 -9.17 -1.30
C LEU A 149 2.98 -9.57 -2.74
N TRP A 150 3.99 -10.02 -3.47
CA TRP A 150 3.84 -10.39 -4.88
C TRP A 150 2.96 -11.63 -5.07
N GLN A 151 3.06 -12.61 -4.16
CA GLN A 151 2.16 -13.76 -4.11
C GLN A 151 0.71 -13.32 -3.88
N THR A 152 0.47 -12.38 -2.98
CA THR A 152 -0.86 -11.81 -2.72
C THR A 152 -1.40 -11.09 -3.95
N VAL A 153 -0.56 -10.34 -4.66
CA VAL A 153 -0.93 -9.73 -5.95
C VAL A 153 -1.36 -10.80 -6.95
N HIS A 154 -0.59 -11.88 -7.10
CA HIS A 154 -0.98 -12.99 -7.99
C HIS A 154 -2.31 -13.63 -7.62
N GLN A 155 -2.55 -13.80 -6.33
CA GLN A 155 -3.72 -14.48 -5.81
C GLN A 155 -5.01 -13.68 -5.96
N LEU A 156 -4.92 -12.34 -5.81
CA LEU A 156 -6.08 -11.47 -5.69
C LEU A 156 -6.33 -10.58 -6.91
N ALA A 157 -5.33 -10.37 -7.78
CA ALA A 157 -5.48 -9.51 -8.96
C ALA A 157 -6.29 -10.16 -10.07
N ALA A 158 -7.18 -9.41 -10.69
CA ALA A 158 -7.82 -9.79 -11.94
C ALA A 158 -6.79 -9.92 -13.09
N PRO A 159 -7.11 -10.62 -14.19
CA PRO A 159 -6.32 -10.53 -15.41
C PRO A 159 -6.20 -9.07 -15.88
N ALA A 160 -5.01 -8.65 -16.28
CA ALA A 160 -4.68 -7.27 -16.64
C ALA A 160 -4.90 -6.21 -15.54
N ALA A 161 -5.05 -6.61 -14.28
CA ALA A 161 -5.18 -5.68 -13.17
C ALA A 161 -4.00 -4.71 -13.12
N LEU A 162 -4.30 -3.44 -12.87
CA LEU A 162 -3.28 -2.45 -12.56
C LEU A 162 -2.77 -2.68 -11.13
N VAL A 163 -1.46 -2.70 -10.97
CA VAL A 163 -0.81 -2.77 -9.66
C VAL A 163 0.09 -1.56 -9.50
N VAL A 164 -0.05 -0.86 -8.37
CA VAL A 164 0.78 0.30 -8.04
C VAL A 164 1.23 0.18 -6.59
N VAL A 165 2.53 0.03 -6.39
CA VAL A 165 3.14 -0.04 -5.06
C VAL A 165 4.10 1.12 -4.91
N ARG A 166 3.89 1.98 -3.93
CA ARG A 166 4.85 3.01 -3.53
C ARG A 166 5.42 2.66 -2.17
N ASP A 167 6.73 2.74 -2.06
CA ASP A 167 7.40 2.44 -0.80
C ASP A 167 8.65 3.30 -0.61
N LEU A 168 9.17 3.34 0.61
CA LEU A 168 10.45 3.97 0.88
C LEU A 168 11.56 3.27 0.10
N ARG A 169 12.58 4.02 -0.25
CA ARG A 169 13.78 3.54 -0.92
C ARG A 169 14.95 3.61 0.04
N ARG A 170 15.67 2.49 0.21
CA ARG A 170 16.83 2.45 1.10
C ARG A 170 17.93 3.40 0.62
N PRO A 171 18.39 4.32 1.49
CA PRO A 171 19.50 5.21 1.17
C PRO A 171 20.81 4.42 0.94
N PRO A 172 21.74 4.94 0.12
CA PRO A 172 22.95 4.23 -0.23
C PRO A 172 23.93 4.07 0.96
N HIS A 173 23.90 4.98 1.91
CA HIS A 173 24.80 4.98 3.08
C HIS A 173 24.14 5.70 4.28
N PRO A 174 24.67 5.47 5.52
CA PRO A 174 24.06 6.02 6.74
C PRO A 174 23.96 7.54 6.79
N GLN A 175 24.91 8.25 6.19
CA GLN A 175 24.84 9.71 6.13
C GLN A 175 23.64 10.19 5.29
N ALA A 176 23.38 9.56 4.13
CA ALA A 176 22.21 9.89 3.32
C ALA A 176 20.89 9.60 4.07
N LEU A 177 20.85 8.56 4.91
CA LEU A 177 19.71 8.30 5.77
C LEU A 177 19.48 9.44 6.75
N GLN A 178 20.55 9.92 7.44
CA GLN A 178 20.45 11.03 8.38
C GLN A 178 19.98 12.33 7.69
N GLU A 179 20.48 12.61 6.49
CA GLU A 179 20.08 13.77 5.69
C GLU A 179 18.59 13.73 5.32
N LEU A 180 18.05 12.52 4.98
CA LEU A 180 16.63 12.35 4.71
C LEU A 180 15.78 12.54 5.97
N VAL A 181 16.20 11.99 7.10
CA VAL A 181 15.51 12.15 8.39
C VAL A 181 15.47 13.63 8.78
N GLU A 182 16.58 14.35 8.64
CA GLU A 182 16.64 15.78 8.95
C GLU A 182 15.73 16.60 8.00
N ARG A 183 15.73 16.27 6.72
CA ARG A 183 14.93 16.98 5.71
C ARG A 183 13.43 16.77 5.89
N HIS A 184 13.01 15.54 6.19
CA HIS A 184 11.59 15.17 6.13
C HIS A 184 10.92 14.95 7.49
N ALA A 185 11.70 14.82 8.56
CA ALA A 185 11.18 14.50 9.89
C ALA A 185 11.77 15.37 11.02
N SER A 186 12.55 16.43 10.71
CA SER A 186 13.17 17.27 11.76
C SER A 186 12.16 17.87 12.73
N ALA A 187 10.99 18.29 12.25
CA ALA A 187 9.91 18.85 13.05
C ALA A 187 8.97 17.78 13.68
N ALA A 188 9.13 16.52 13.31
CA ALA A 188 8.28 15.44 13.81
C ALA A 188 8.63 15.05 15.27
N PRO A 189 7.67 14.50 16.04
CA PRO A 189 7.95 13.90 17.34
C PRO A 189 9.07 12.85 17.25
N ALA A 190 9.84 12.70 18.35
CA ALA A 190 11.01 11.81 18.36
C ALA A 190 10.67 10.35 17.98
N VAL A 191 9.49 9.86 18.34
CA VAL A 191 9.00 8.53 17.95
C VAL A 191 8.88 8.40 16.44
N LEU A 192 8.23 9.32 15.77
CA LEU A 192 8.05 9.29 14.30
C LEU A 192 9.37 9.48 13.56
N ARG A 193 10.28 10.30 14.08
CA ARG A 193 11.62 10.48 13.51
C ARG A 193 12.42 9.19 13.56
N ARG A 194 12.38 8.50 14.71
CA ARG A 194 13.02 7.19 14.88
C ARG A 194 12.39 6.15 13.95
N ASP A 195 11.07 6.10 13.88
CA ASP A 195 10.34 5.13 13.06
C ASP A 195 10.63 5.38 11.57
N PHE A 196 10.66 6.63 11.13
CA PHE A 196 11.06 6.98 9.75
C PHE A 196 12.51 6.53 9.43
N ALA A 197 13.44 6.71 10.37
CA ALA A 197 14.82 6.25 10.20
C ALA A 197 14.89 4.71 10.08
N ASN A 198 14.12 3.99 10.91
CA ASN A 198 14.04 2.52 10.87
C ASN A 198 13.43 2.04 9.54
N SER A 199 12.34 2.65 9.10
CA SER A 199 11.68 2.33 7.84
C SER A 199 12.58 2.58 6.63
N LEU A 200 13.36 3.68 6.62
CA LEU A 200 14.39 3.90 5.58
C LEU A 200 15.48 2.82 5.59
N ALA A 201 15.90 2.35 6.78
CA ALA A 201 16.88 1.28 6.90
C ALA A 201 16.31 -0.10 6.49
N ALA A 202 15.01 -0.32 6.72
CA ALA A 202 14.28 -1.52 6.35
C ALA A 202 13.84 -1.55 4.88
N ALA A 203 13.84 -0.42 4.20
CA ALA A 203 13.43 -0.29 2.81
C ALA A 203 14.30 -1.09 1.84
N PHE A 204 13.75 -1.43 0.69
CA PHE A 204 14.49 -2.07 -0.39
C PHE A 204 15.11 -1.04 -1.34
N SER A 205 16.18 -1.41 -2.02
CA SER A 205 16.69 -0.67 -3.18
C SER A 205 15.86 -1.00 -4.43
N PRO A 206 15.86 -0.13 -5.46
CA PRO A 206 15.20 -0.45 -6.73
C PRO A 206 15.66 -1.77 -7.34
N GLN A 207 16.95 -2.07 -7.29
CA GLN A 207 17.53 -3.31 -7.84
C GLN A 207 17.04 -4.55 -7.10
N GLU A 208 16.86 -4.48 -5.78
CA GLU A 208 16.29 -5.58 -4.99
C GLU A 208 14.81 -5.79 -5.35
N VAL A 209 14.05 -4.71 -5.57
CA VAL A 209 12.65 -4.81 -5.99
C VAL A 209 12.52 -5.37 -7.40
N GLU A 210 13.38 -4.95 -8.34
CA GLU A 210 13.45 -5.54 -9.68
C GLU A 210 13.70 -7.06 -9.62
N ALA A 211 14.65 -7.49 -8.77
CA ALA A 211 14.93 -8.92 -8.58
C ALA A 211 13.73 -9.68 -7.98
N GLN A 212 13.01 -9.08 -7.02
CA GLN A 212 11.78 -9.64 -6.47
C GLN A 212 10.70 -9.83 -7.54
N LEU A 213 10.51 -8.83 -8.40
CA LEU A 213 9.53 -8.89 -9.49
C LEU A 213 9.87 -9.96 -10.52
N VAL A 214 11.15 -10.08 -10.87
CA VAL A 214 11.63 -11.17 -11.75
C VAL A 214 11.33 -12.54 -11.11
N ALA A 215 11.68 -12.73 -9.84
CA ALA A 215 11.42 -13.96 -9.12
C ALA A 215 9.93 -14.29 -8.99
N ALA A 216 9.09 -13.26 -8.92
CA ALA A 216 7.63 -13.38 -8.89
C ALA A 216 6.98 -13.53 -10.29
N GLY A 217 7.75 -13.51 -11.39
CA GLY A 217 7.17 -13.56 -12.75
C GLY A 217 6.47 -12.26 -13.17
N LEU A 218 6.78 -11.14 -12.53
CA LEU A 218 6.23 -9.80 -12.79
C LEU A 218 7.26 -8.87 -13.48
N SER A 219 8.17 -9.43 -14.27
CA SER A 219 9.26 -8.70 -14.91
C SER A 219 8.81 -7.59 -15.88
N GLY A 220 7.54 -7.55 -16.27
CA GLY A 220 6.95 -6.46 -17.05
C GLY A 220 6.58 -5.22 -16.24
N PHE A 221 6.72 -5.26 -14.91
CA PHE A 221 6.47 -4.10 -14.07
C PHE A 221 7.67 -3.15 -14.07
N ARG A 222 7.38 -1.86 -14.00
CA ARG A 222 8.41 -0.81 -13.87
C ARG A 222 8.73 -0.58 -12.41
N VAL A 223 10.00 -0.31 -12.13
CA VAL A 223 10.48 0.19 -10.83
C VAL A 223 11.12 1.55 -11.08
N GLU A 224 10.56 2.59 -10.51
CA GLU A 224 11.02 3.95 -10.70
C GLU A 224 11.35 4.60 -9.34
N SER A 225 12.44 5.37 -9.28
CA SER A 225 12.70 6.21 -8.12
C SER A 225 11.84 7.45 -8.21
N VAL A 226 11.04 7.70 -7.18
CA VAL A 226 10.16 8.86 -7.08
C VAL A 226 10.68 9.75 -5.96
N ASP A 227 11.02 10.98 -6.31
CA ASP A 227 11.69 11.93 -5.42
C ASP A 227 12.98 11.40 -4.76
N ASP A 228 13.34 11.90 -3.57
CA ASP A 228 14.58 11.56 -2.88
C ASP A 228 14.46 10.33 -1.96
N ARG A 229 13.25 9.85 -1.63
CA ARG A 229 13.02 8.80 -0.62
C ARG A 229 12.09 7.67 -1.03
N TYR A 230 11.34 7.78 -2.12
CA TYR A 230 10.41 6.74 -2.56
C TYR A 230 10.89 5.99 -3.79
N LEU A 231 10.42 4.78 -3.94
CA LEU A 231 10.32 4.05 -5.20
C LEU A 231 8.86 3.74 -5.50
N GLU A 232 8.55 3.55 -6.77
CA GLU A 232 7.24 3.14 -7.23
C GLU A 232 7.36 1.95 -8.17
N VAL A 233 6.56 0.93 -7.92
CA VAL A 233 6.34 -0.19 -8.81
C VAL A 233 5.00 0.01 -9.48
N SER A 234 4.96 -0.04 -10.81
CA SER A 234 3.69 0.02 -11.54
C SER A 234 3.69 -0.91 -12.73
N GLY A 235 2.54 -1.51 -13.02
CA GLY A 235 2.38 -2.40 -14.15
C GLY A 235 1.02 -3.06 -14.20
N GLN A 236 0.76 -3.74 -15.31
CA GLN A 236 -0.41 -4.59 -15.45
C GLN A 236 -0.03 -6.05 -15.24
N ARG A 237 -0.84 -6.75 -14.45
CA ARG A 237 -0.68 -8.19 -14.29
C ARG A 237 -0.73 -8.87 -15.67
N PRO A 238 0.27 -9.69 -16.04
CA PRO A 238 0.24 -10.42 -17.31
C PRO A 238 -1.03 -11.25 -17.45
N LEU A 239 -1.59 -11.29 -18.66
CA LEU A 239 -2.60 -12.27 -19.01
C LEU A 239 -1.89 -13.62 -19.07
N TRP A 240 -2.17 -14.53 -18.14
CA TRP A 240 -1.62 -15.88 -18.17
C TRP A 240 -2.12 -16.57 -19.45
N GLN A 241 -1.19 -17.02 -20.25
CA GLN A 241 -1.52 -18.07 -21.22
C GLN A 241 -1.70 -19.35 -20.41
N SER A 242 -2.93 -19.87 -20.37
CA SER A 242 -3.31 -21.14 -19.76
C SER A 242 -2.60 -22.31 -20.44
#